data_6f030abb2c75e4a0a769ea7cda046328
#
_entry.id   6f030abb2c75e4a0a769ea7cda046328
#
_cell.length_a   1.000
_cell.length_b   1.000
_cell.length_c   1.000
_cell.angle_alpha   90.00
_cell.angle_beta   90.00
_cell.angle_gamma   90.00
#
_symmetry.space_group_name_H-M   'P 1'
#
loop_
_entity.id
_entity.type
_entity.pdbx_description
1 polymer ?
#
loop_
_entity_poly.entity_id
_entity_poly.type
_entity_poly.pdbx_seq_one_letter_code
_entity_poly.pdbx_strand_id
1 'polypeptide(L)'
;MDKRDFIKTLTLGSISWSISSHDIPNWLNESDSEKFWQKVRDDYNLVPDYINLESGYYNIIPKPTLNALHNHIDKVNRLGSMYMRKFKEKEKVSVNKKLSQIVGCSSKNLILTRNTTESLNTVIKGLNWVEGDNIIFANQDYGAMQQMIHQTAERFKLSTTILDVPNHPKDDDEIVSLYEKSISKSTKLILVSHMVNITGQILPIKKICNMAHNYGVQVLVDGAHCIGHFTFSIDELNCDYYGSSLHKWLAAPLGCGILYINEKHHKDLWPLFTRNSNLEDGIERFGHTGTHPAYHDISISNAIDYYVMLGQKRKEDRLRYLNNLWTKPLRNNNKIILNTPNNPKRYAAIANVGIKGISPSELSNILFEKYKIFCVAIDRPGVRGCRITPNVFTNENEIISFRNALLEIAS
;
A
#
# COMPACT_ATOMS: atom_id res chain seq x y z
N MET A 1 -22.17 12.86 12.72
CA MET A 1 -22.93 11.66 12.28
C MET A 1 -22.55 10.55 13.24
N ASP A 2 -23.51 10.02 13.99
CA ASP A 2 -23.30 8.99 15.01
C ASP A 2 -22.85 7.68 14.32
N LYS A 3 -21.99 6.88 14.98
CA LYS A 3 -21.52 5.58 14.46
C LYS A 3 -22.66 4.62 14.09
N ARG A 4 -23.79 4.71 14.79
CA ARG A 4 -25.01 3.97 14.46
C ARG A 4 -25.61 4.40 13.12
N ASP A 5 -25.53 5.67 12.79
CA ASP A 5 -26.03 6.21 11.52
C ASP A 5 -25.08 5.89 10.37
N PHE A 6 -23.77 5.83 10.62
CA PHE A 6 -22.77 5.37 9.65
C PHE A 6 -22.95 3.88 9.32
N ILE A 7 -23.15 3.03 10.33
CA ILE A 7 -23.46 1.61 10.13
C ILE A 7 -24.81 1.43 9.42
N LYS A 8 -25.83 2.24 9.73
CA LYS A 8 -27.14 2.24 9.02
C LYS A 8 -27.02 2.76 7.60
N THR A 9 -26.17 3.73 7.30
CA THR A 9 -25.96 4.25 5.95
C THR A 9 -25.24 3.23 5.07
N LEU A 10 -24.36 2.39 5.64
CA LEU A 10 -23.76 1.23 4.97
C LEU A 10 -24.78 0.10 4.70
N THR A 11 -25.88 0.03 5.46
CA THR A 11 -26.96 -0.97 5.27
C THR A 11 -28.03 -0.55 4.25
N LEU A 12 -28.06 0.71 3.80
CA LEU A 12 -29.03 1.21 2.83
C LEU A 12 -28.61 1.01 1.35
N GLY A 13 -27.38 0.57 1.11
CA GLY A 13 -26.93 0.06 -0.18
C GLY A 13 -26.91 -1.46 -0.18
N SER A 14 -28.00 -2.12 -0.39
CA SER A 14 -28.35 -3.52 -0.78
C SER A 14 -27.23 -4.61 -0.75
N ILE A 15 -26.29 -4.59 0.17
CA ILE A 15 -25.44 -5.73 0.54
C ILE A 15 -25.34 -5.69 2.06
N SER A 16 -26.08 -6.60 2.73
CA SER A 16 -25.99 -6.79 4.17
C SER A 16 -24.56 -7.23 4.52
N TRP A 17 -23.80 -6.33 5.12
CA TRP A 17 -22.61 -6.70 5.87
C TRP A 17 -23.10 -7.50 7.08
N SER A 18 -23.08 -8.83 6.98
CA SER A 18 -23.39 -9.69 8.10
C SER A 18 -22.18 -9.80 9.05
N ILE A 19 -21.78 -8.65 9.61
CA ILE A 19 -21.17 -8.70 10.94
C ILE A 19 -22.37 -8.87 11.86
N SER A 20 -22.51 -10.06 12.47
CA SER A 20 -23.49 -10.27 13.51
C SER A 20 -23.29 -9.17 14.56
N SER A 21 -24.36 -8.48 14.95
CA SER A 21 -24.28 -7.44 15.99
C SER A 21 -23.77 -8.00 17.33
N HIS A 22 -23.68 -9.31 17.47
CA HIS A 22 -23.14 -10.03 18.65
C HIS A 22 -21.61 -10.14 18.62
N ASP A 23 -20.94 -9.92 17.47
CA ASP A 23 -19.49 -10.07 17.31
C ASP A 23 -18.72 -8.74 17.35
N ILE A 24 -19.41 -7.60 17.47
CA ILE A 24 -18.77 -6.28 17.59
C ILE A 24 -18.35 -6.09 19.05
N PRO A 25 -17.03 -6.06 19.35
CA PRO A 25 -16.58 -5.84 20.72
C PRO A 25 -17.08 -4.51 21.29
N ASN A 26 -17.63 -4.52 22.50
CA ASN A 26 -18.17 -3.32 23.15
C ASN A 26 -17.15 -2.15 23.25
N TRP A 27 -15.86 -2.49 23.35
CA TRP A 27 -14.79 -1.50 23.46
C TRP A 27 -14.56 -0.66 22.19
N LEU A 28 -15.11 -1.07 21.03
CA LEU A 28 -15.01 -0.26 19.80
C LEU A 28 -15.75 1.10 19.91
N ASN A 29 -16.67 1.24 20.87
CA ASN A 29 -17.35 2.49 21.13
C ASN A 29 -16.58 3.41 22.09
N GLU A 30 -15.44 2.96 22.63
CA GLU A 30 -14.59 3.77 23.50
C GLU A 30 -13.90 4.89 22.72
N SER A 31 -13.45 5.92 23.45
CA SER A 31 -12.61 6.99 22.88
C SER A 31 -11.28 6.43 22.36
N ASP A 32 -10.62 7.14 21.46
CA ASP A 32 -9.31 6.77 20.86
C ASP A 32 -8.16 6.94 21.89
N SER A 33 -8.36 6.43 23.10
CA SER A 33 -7.36 6.44 24.19
C SER A 33 -6.34 5.32 24.02
N GLU A 34 -5.20 5.40 24.71
CA GLU A 34 -4.23 4.32 24.75
C GLU A 34 -4.81 3.01 25.28
N LYS A 35 -5.86 3.05 26.14
CA LYS A 35 -6.59 1.84 26.58
C LYS A 35 -7.30 1.16 25.40
N PHE A 36 -7.89 1.94 24.49
CA PHE A 36 -8.49 1.40 23.26
C PHE A 36 -7.41 0.73 22.40
N TRP A 37 -6.30 1.42 22.16
CA TRP A 37 -5.22 0.89 21.33
C TRP A 37 -4.51 -0.30 21.97
N GLN A 38 -4.50 -0.41 23.31
CA GLN A 38 -4.01 -1.60 23.98
C GLN A 38 -4.91 -2.82 23.66
N LYS A 39 -6.24 -2.66 23.66
CA LYS A 39 -7.16 -3.72 23.24
C LYS A 39 -6.97 -4.14 21.78
N VAL A 40 -6.69 -3.15 20.89
CA VAL A 40 -6.32 -3.46 19.50
C VAL A 40 -5.00 -4.24 19.45
N ARG A 41 -3.99 -3.85 20.25
CA ARG A 41 -2.70 -4.56 20.34
C ARG A 41 -2.86 -6.01 20.79
N ASP A 42 -3.78 -6.27 21.70
CA ASP A 42 -4.07 -7.62 22.22
C ASP A 42 -4.60 -8.58 21.14
N ASP A 43 -5.10 -8.07 20.02
CA ASP A 43 -5.44 -8.86 18.84
C ASP A 43 -4.23 -9.34 18.04
N TYR A 44 -3.00 -8.94 18.39
CA TYR A 44 -1.79 -9.33 17.66
C TYR A 44 -0.88 -10.23 18.47
N ASN A 45 -0.30 -11.25 17.82
CA ASN A 45 0.72 -12.11 18.41
C ASN A 45 2.10 -11.47 18.22
N LEU A 46 2.44 -10.53 19.09
CA LEU A 46 3.72 -9.82 19.02
C LEU A 46 4.81 -10.58 19.77
N VAL A 47 6.04 -10.53 19.26
CA VAL A 47 7.23 -11.02 19.94
C VAL A 47 7.65 -9.98 20.98
N PRO A 48 7.84 -10.35 22.28
CA PRO A 48 8.13 -9.38 23.34
C PRO A 48 9.58 -8.87 23.36
N ASP A 49 10.50 -9.52 22.63
CA ASP A 49 11.93 -9.32 22.76
C ASP A 49 12.46 -8.06 22.06
N TYR A 50 11.63 -7.43 21.24
CA TYR A 50 12.00 -6.20 20.52
C TYR A 50 10.80 -5.34 20.16
N ILE A 51 11.05 -4.05 19.95
CA ILE A 51 10.08 -3.09 19.41
C ILE A 51 10.11 -3.21 17.89
N ASN A 52 8.97 -3.62 17.29
CA ASN A 52 8.85 -3.71 15.84
C ASN A 52 8.42 -2.36 15.24
N LEU A 53 9.34 -1.70 14.55
CA LEU A 53 9.08 -0.51 13.75
C LEU A 53 9.27 -0.76 12.24
N GLU A 54 9.11 -2.02 11.79
CA GLU A 54 9.13 -2.41 10.39
C GLU A 54 7.88 -3.19 9.98
N SER A 55 6.80 -2.45 9.69
CA SER A 55 5.54 -2.96 9.13
C SER A 55 5.40 -2.64 7.63
N GLY A 56 6.43 -2.08 7.02
CA GLY A 56 6.39 -1.64 5.63
C GLY A 56 6.60 -2.75 4.60
N TYR A 57 7.28 -3.83 4.95
CA TYR A 57 7.46 -4.97 4.05
C TYR A 57 6.27 -5.91 4.13
N TYR A 58 5.94 -6.35 5.32
CA TYR A 58 4.83 -7.22 5.66
C TYR A 58 4.23 -6.80 7.00
N ASN A 59 2.92 -6.86 7.13
CA ASN A 59 2.26 -6.55 8.39
C ASN A 59 1.82 -7.82 9.12
N ILE A 60 1.99 -7.81 10.45
CA ILE A 60 1.48 -8.89 11.29
C ILE A 60 -0.05 -8.92 11.15
N ILE A 61 -0.60 -10.13 10.93
CA ILE A 61 -2.03 -10.34 10.78
C ILE A 61 -2.69 -10.38 12.17
N PRO A 62 -3.79 -9.66 12.41
CA PRO A 62 -4.52 -9.76 13.67
C PRO A 62 -5.15 -11.15 13.84
N LYS A 63 -5.25 -11.63 15.09
CA LYS A 63 -5.79 -12.94 15.45
C LYS A 63 -7.12 -13.30 14.77
N PRO A 64 -8.13 -12.40 14.68
CA PRO A 64 -9.37 -12.71 13.99
C PRO A 64 -9.14 -13.09 12.51
N THR A 65 -8.30 -12.33 11.80
CA THR A 65 -7.95 -12.62 10.40
C THR A 65 -7.10 -13.88 10.27
N LEU A 66 -6.15 -14.10 11.19
CA LEU A 66 -5.30 -15.30 11.19
C LEU A 66 -6.11 -16.58 11.45
N ASN A 67 -7.02 -16.55 12.41
CA ASN A 67 -7.91 -17.66 12.69
C ASN A 67 -8.83 -17.97 11.51
N ALA A 68 -9.36 -16.95 10.85
CA ALA A 68 -10.13 -17.12 9.63
C ALA A 68 -9.31 -17.76 8.51
N LEU A 69 -8.05 -17.34 8.31
CA LEU A 69 -7.13 -17.96 7.35
C LEU A 69 -6.95 -19.47 7.63
N HIS A 70 -6.71 -19.86 8.88
CA HIS A 70 -6.60 -21.28 9.25
C HIS A 70 -7.88 -22.06 8.92
N ASN A 71 -9.04 -21.51 9.23
CA ASN A 71 -10.33 -22.12 8.91
C ASN A 71 -10.53 -22.24 7.38
N HIS A 72 -10.08 -21.27 6.61
CA HIS A 72 -10.16 -21.31 5.15
C HIS A 72 -9.21 -22.36 4.56
N ILE A 73 -8.00 -22.52 5.12
CA ILE A 73 -7.07 -23.59 4.74
C ILE A 73 -7.75 -24.96 4.96
N ASP A 74 -8.34 -25.20 6.14
CA ASP A 74 -9.05 -26.44 6.44
C ASP A 74 -10.24 -26.66 5.50
N LYS A 75 -11.08 -25.65 5.29
CA LYS A 75 -12.21 -25.69 4.35
C LYS A 75 -11.77 -26.10 2.95
N VAL A 76 -10.77 -25.43 2.38
CA VAL A 76 -10.28 -25.73 1.03
C VAL A 76 -9.67 -27.12 0.96
N ASN A 77 -8.90 -27.53 1.98
CA ASN A 77 -8.29 -28.86 2.05
C ASN A 77 -9.35 -29.97 2.13
N ARG A 78 -10.39 -29.80 2.93
CA ARG A 78 -11.48 -30.80 3.10
C ARG A 78 -12.36 -30.95 1.85
N LEU A 79 -12.60 -29.85 1.13
CA LEU A 79 -13.45 -29.85 -0.07
C LEU A 79 -12.65 -30.15 -1.36
N GLY A 80 -11.34 -29.92 -1.36
CA GLY A 80 -10.46 -30.21 -2.48
C GLY A 80 -10.94 -29.65 -3.81
N SER A 81 -10.96 -30.48 -4.85
CA SER A 81 -11.39 -30.09 -6.20
C SER A 81 -12.82 -29.57 -6.27
N MET A 82 -13.70 -30.02 -5.36
CA MET A 82 -15.07 -29.50 -5.31
C MET A 82 -15.10 -28.03 -4.95
N TYR A 83 -14.28 -27.58 -3.97
CA TYR A 83 -14.13 -26.17 -3.65
C TYR A 83 -13.68 -25.36 -4.86
N MET A 84 -12.60 -25.78 -5.51
CA MET A 84 -11.99 -25.08 -6.64
C MET A 84 -12.93 -24.94 -7.84
N ARG A 85 -13.84 -25.93 -8.05
CA ARG A 85 -14.76 -25.93 -9.20
C ARG A 85 -16.12 -25.33 -8.94
N LYS A 86 -16.61 -25.32 -7.69
CA LYS A 86 -18.00 -24.91 -7.37
C LYS A 86 -18.11 -23.63 -6.56
N PHE A 87 -17.09 -23.29 -5.74
CA PHE A 87 -17.20 -22.20 -4.78
C PHE A 87 -16.21 -21.05 -5.03
N LYS A 88 -14.99 -21.36 -5.46
CA LYS A 88 -13.88 -20.41 -5.58
C LYS A 88 -14.28 -19.11 -6.31
N GLU A 89 -14.84 -19.21 -7.50
CA GLU A 89 -15.15 -18.02 -8.30
C GLU A 89 -16.25 -17.15 -7.68
N LYS A 90 -17.28 -17.76 -7.10
CA LYS A 90 -18.34 -17.03 -6.38
C LYS A 90 -17.80 -16.26 -5.18
N GLU A 91 -16.91 -16.90 -4.40
CA GLU A 91 -16.30 -16.27 -3.23
C GLU A 91 -15.33 -15.15 -3.67
N LYS A 92 -14.53 -15.37 -4.72
CA LYS A 92 -13.66 -14.35 -5.31
C LYS A 92 -14.42 -13.11 -5.77
N VAL A 93 -15.57 -13.27 -6.43
CA VAL A 93 -16.44 -12.15 -6.82
C VAL A 93 -16.94 -11.37 -5.60
N SER A 94 -17.30 -12.08 -4.52
CA SER A 94 -17.72 -11.43 -3.26
C SER A 94 -16.61 -10.61 -2.63
N VAL A 95 -15.39 -11.15 -2.58
CA VAL A 95 -14.19 -10.44 -2.08
C VAL A 95 -13.91 -9.20 -2.93
N ASN A 96 -13.99 -9.33 -4.24
CA ASN A 96 -13.74 -8.22 -5.17
C ASN A 96 -14.73 -7.06 -4.97
N LYS A 97 -16.01 -7.37 -4.73
CA LYS A 97 -17.03 -6.35 -4.40
C LYS A 97 -16.70 -5.62 -3.08
N LYS A 98 -16.29 -6.33 -2.03
CA LYS A 98 -15.88 -5.71 -0.76
C LYS A 98 -14.65 -4.82 -0.95
N LEU A 99 -13.64 -5.30 -1.69
CA LEU A 99 -12.44 -4.51 -1.99
C LEU A 99 -12.78 -3.24 -2.75
N SER A 100 -13.58 -3.34 -3.82
CA SER A 100 -13.95 -2.18 -4.64
C SER A 100 -14.62 -1.07 -3.82
N GLN A 101 -15.39 -1.43 -2.78
CA GLN A 101 -16.00 -0.46 -1.88
C GLN A 101 -14.99 0.29 -1.02
N ILE A 102 -13.99 -0.41 -0.45
CA ILE A 102 -13.00 0.25 0.42
C ILE A 102 -11.95 1.03 -0.35
N VAL A 103 -11.72 0.69 -1.63
CA VAL A 103 -10.74 1.41 -2.47
C VAL A 103 -11.41 2.45 -3.39
N GLY A 104 -12.74 2.53 -3.38
CA GLY A 104 -13.52 3.54 -4.12
C GLY A 104 -13.37 3.39 -5.63
N CYS A 105 -13.74 2.21 -6.19
CA CYS A 105 -13.80 2.00 -7.64
C CYS A 105 -14.86 0.98 -8.03
N SER A 106 -15.13 0.84 -9.34
CA SER A 106 -15.99 -0.22 -9.86
C SER A 106 -15.30 -1.59 -9.70
N SER A 107 -16.04 -2.60 -9.20
CA SER A 107 -15.55 -3.98 -9.17
C SER A 107 -15.30 -4.58 -10.56
N LYS A 108 -15.86 -3.98 -11.62
CA LYS A 108 -15.62 -4.37 -13.02
C LYS A 108 -14.24 -3.94 -13.54
N ASN A 109 -13.53 -3.09 -12.78
CA ASN A 109 -12.20 -2.57 -13.13
C ASN A 109 -11.10 -3.12 -12.20
N LEU A 110 -11.45 -4.09 -11.32
CA LEU A 110 -10.57 -4.60 -10.27
C LEU A 110 -10.40 -6.11 -10.37
N ILE A 111 -9.17 -6.59 -10.26
CA ILE A 111 -8.85 -8.01 -10.10
C ILE A 111 -7.95 -8.25 -8.89
N LEU A 112 -8.04 -9.46 -8.34
CA LEU A 112 -7.09 -9.95 -7.35
C LEU A 112 -5.80 -10.41 -8.03
N THR A 113 -4.68 -10.01 -7.44
CA THR A 113 -3.32 -10.42 -7.82
C THR A 113 -2.58 -10.93 -6.58
N ARG A 114 -1.35 -11.40 -6.73
CA ARG A 114 -0.54 -11.84 -5.59
C ARG A 114 0.15 -10.70 -4.85
N ASN A 115 0.45 -9.61 -5.53
CA ASN A 115 1.13 -8.43 -4.97
C ASN A 115 1.22 -7.29 -6.01
N THR A 116 1.70 -6.14 -5.58
CA THR A 116 1.95 -4.98 -6.47
C THR A 116 2.89 -5.31 -7.62
N THR A 117 3.93 -6.09 -7.37
CA THR A 117 4.92 -6.45 -8.41
C THR A 117 4.25 -7.15 -9.58
N GLU A 118 3.38 -8.13 -9.34
CA GLU A 118 2.60 -8.77 -10.40
C GLU A 118 1.66 -7.78 -11.09
N SER A 119 0.97 -6.94 -10.33
CA SER A 119 0.03 -5.94 -10.86
C SER A 119 0.71 -4.97 -11.83
N LEU A 120 1.82 -4.37 -11.41
CA LEU A 120 2.55 -3.42 -12.25
C LEU A 120 3.24 -4.10 -13.44
N ASN A 121 3.74 -5.34 -13.25
CA ASN A 121 4.29 -6.15 -14.35
C ASN A 121 3.23 -6.46 -15.41
N THR A 122 2.00 -6.74 -14.99
CA THR A 122 0.89 -6.98 -15.94
C THR A 122 0.70 -5.78 -16.86
N VAL A 123 0.75 -4.58 -16.31
CA VAL A 123 0.59 -3.35 -17.11
C VAL A 123 1.83 -3.09 -17.97
N ILE A 124 3.02 -3.02 -17.36
CA ILE A 124 4.24 -2.63 -18.06
C ILE A 124 4.57 -3.61 -19.19
N LYS A 125 4.37 -4.91 -18.99
CA LYS A 125 4.61 -5.92 -20.04
C LYS A 125 3.44 -6.10 -21.00
N GLY A 126 2.23 -5.67 -20.60
CA GLY A 126 1.03 -5.81 -21.41
C GLY A 126 0.77 -4.64 -22.37
N LEU A 127 1.46 -3.52 -22.23
CA LEU A 127 1.34 -2.39 -23.14
C LEU A 127 1.93 -2.70 -24.52
N ASN A 128 1.30 -2.18 -25.57
CA ASN A 128 1.78 -2.30 -26.95
C ASN A 128 2.90 -1.28 -27.19
N TRP A 129 4.12 -1.64 -26.84
CA TRP A 129 5.29 -0.78 -27.00
C TRP A 129 5.75 -0.69 -28.45
N VAL A 130 6.19 0.50 -28.85
CA VAL A 130 6.86 0.79 -30.12
C VAL A 130 8.28 1.24 -29.81
N GLU A 131 9.25 0.88 -30.67
CA GLU A 131 10.65 1.31 -30.55
C GLU A 131 10.71 2.84 -30.47
N GLY A 132 11.41 3.37 -29.46
CA GLY A 132 11.51 4.80 -29.19
C GLY A 132 10.48 5.37 -28.22
N ASP A 133 9.43 4.62 -27.85
CA ASP A 133 8.53 5.05 -26.76
C ASP A 133 9.33 5.36 -25.47
N ASN A 134 8.80 6.25 -24.62
CA ASN A 134 9.45 6.67 -23.39
C ASN A 134 8.61 6.33 -22.15
N ILE A 135 9.29 5.91 -21.09
CA ILE A 135 8.71 5.70 -19.76
C ILE A 135 9.35 6.66 -18.77
N ILE A 136 8.52 7.42 -18.03
CA ILE A 136 8.97 8.29 -16.93
C ILE A 136 8.74 7.57 -15.61
N PHE A 137 9.75 7.60 -14.72
CA PHE A 137 9.66 7.12 -13.33
C PHE A 137 10.67 7.88 -12.45
N ALA A 138 10.62 7.68 -11.13
CA ALA A 138 11.48 8.39 -10.18
C ALA A 138 12.54 7.48 -9.53
N ASN A 139 13.68 8.08 -9.11
CA ASN A 139 14.70 7.39 -8.31
C ASN A 139 14.16 6.86 -6.98
N GLN A 140 13.08 7.46 -6.46
CA GLN A 140 12.41 7.06 -5.23
C GLN A 140 11.41 5.90 -5.42
N ASP A 141 11.09 5.52 -6.66
CA ASP A 141 10.22 4.39 -6.94
C ASP A 141 10.86 3.07 -6.52
N TYR A 142 10.04 2.05 -6.30
CA TYR A 142 10.52 0.77 -5.80
C TYR A 142 11.52 0.12 -6.75
N GLY A 143 12.70 -0.26 -6.24
CA GLY A 143 13.82 -0.71 -7.06
C GLY A 143 13.53 -1.88 -8.01
N ALA A 144 12.66 -2.85 -7.61
CA ALA A 144 12.26 -3.92 -8.50
C ALA A 144 11.43 -3.41 -9.70
N MET A 145 10.67 -2.33 -9.51
CA MET A 145 9.91 -1.71 -10.61
C MET A 145 10.83 -0.94 -11.55
N GLN A 146 11.82 -0.24 -11.03
CA GLN A 146 12.86 0.39 -11.85
C GLN A 146 13.58 -0.65 -12.72
N GLN A 147 14.01 -1.77 -12.10
CA GLN A 147 14.66 -2.87 -12.82
C GLN A 147 13.76 -3.47 -13.90
N MET A 148 12.46 -3.61 -13.62
CA MET A 148 11.51 -4.10 -14.61
C MET A 148 11.32 -3.12 -15.78
N ILE A 149 11.26 -1.81 -15.51
CA ILE A 149 11.21 -0.80 -16.57
C ILE A 149 12.47 -0.88 -17.43
N HIS A 150 13.66 -0.96 -16.83
CA HIS A 150 14.91 -1.11 -17.58
C HIS A 150 14.92 -2.38 -18.43
N GLN A 151 14.50 -3.54 -17.89
CA GLN A 151 14.38 -4.78 -18.65
C GLN A 151 13.40 -4.64 -19.82
N THR A 152 12.28 -3.95 -19.62
CA THR A 152 11.29 -3.71 -20.67
C THR A 152 11.84 -2.76 -21.74
N ALA A 153 12.51 -1.70 -21.30
CA ALA A 153 13.16 -0.74 -22.19
C ALA A 153 14.23 -1.40 -23.07
N GLU A 154 15.08 -2.24 -22.49
CA GLU A 154 16.07 -3.02 -23.26
C GLU A 154 15.39 -3.93 -24.29
N ARG A 155 14.36 -4.67 -23.88
CA ARG A 155 13.66 -5.64 -24.74
C ARG A 155 12.96 -4.98 -25.93
N PHE A 156 12.34 -3.83 -25.72
CA PHE A 156 11.52 -3.13 -26.72
C PHE A 156 12.20 -1.89 -27.29
N LYS A 157 13.46 -1.65 -26.94
CA LYS A 157 14.26 -0.47 -27.36
C LYS A 157 13.57 0.85 -27.01
N LEU A 158 13.08 0.94 -25.78
CA LEU A 158 12.45 2.17 -25.26
C LEU A 158 13.49 3.08 -24.64
N SER A 159 13.13 4.36 -24.52
CA SER A 159 13.87 5.32 -23.72
C SER A 159 13.28 5.41 -22.30
N THR A 160 14.06 5.85 -21.34
CA THR A 160 13.60 6.09 -19.96
C THR A 160 13.99 7.48 -19.49
N THR A 161 13.11 8.14 -18.76
CA THR A 161 13.37 9.42 -18.09
C THR A 161 13.23 9.22 -16.58
N ILE A 162 14.29 9.47 -15.83
CA ILE A 162 14.35 9.23 -14.39
C ILE A 162 14.31 10.58 -13.68
N LEU A 163 13.38 10.74 -12.74
CA LEU A 163 13.17 11.95 -11.96
C LEU A 163 13.74 11.84 -10.56
N ASP A 164 14.16 12.96 -9.99
CA ASP A 164 14.47 13.11 -8.57
C ASP A 164 13.35 13.92 -7.90
N VAL A 165 12.41 13.20 -7.23
CA VAL A 165 11.32 13.83 -6.49
C VAL A 165 11.86 14.39 -5.18
N PRO A 166 11.70 15.70 -4.89
CA PRO A 166 12.23 16.30 -3.67
C PRO A 166 11.56 15.69 -2.42
N ASN A 167 12.37 15.38 -1.39
CA ASN A 167 11.86 14.85 -0.11
C ASN A 167 11.00 15.89 0.64
N HIS A 168 11.28 17.16 0.44
CA HIS A 168 10.62 18.30 1.08
C HIS A 168 10.07 19.29 0.03
N PRO A 169 9.08 18.87 -0.78
CA PRO A 169 8.53 19.74 -1.80
C PRO A 169 7.83 20.94 -1.16
N LYS A 170 7.92 22.09 -1.84
CA LYS A 170 7.24 23.32 -1.43
C LYS A 170 5.72 23.12 -1.42
N ASP A 171 5.20 22.57 -2.52
CA ASP A 171 3.78 22.33 -2.74
C ASP A 171 3.57 21.15 -3.72
N ASP A 172 2.31 20.91 -4.13
CA ASP A 172 1.98 19.89 -5.13
C ASP A 172 2.46 20.26 -6.52
N ASP A 173 2.44 21.56 -6.83
CA ASP A 173 2.69 22.04 -8.18
C ASP A 173 4.18 21.92 -8.53
N GLU A 174 5.09 21.99 -7.54
CA GLU A 174 6.51 21.64 -7.73
C GLU A 174 6.67 20.21 -8.23
N ILE A 175 5.95 19.25 -7.59
CA ILE A 175 6.00 17.85 -8.00
C ILE A 175 5.37 17.67 -9.39
N VAL A 176 4.18 18.23 -9.62
CA VAL A 176 3.49 18.12 -10.92
C VAL A 176 4.34 18.69 -12.04
N SER A 177 4.93 19.89 -11.83
CA SER A 177 5.81 20.54 -12.82
C SER A 177 7.06 19.72 -13.15
N LEU A 178 7.58 18.94 -12.16
CA LEU A 178 8.71 18.05 -12.40
C LEU A 178 8.36 16.97 -13.43
N TYR A 179 7.19 16.32 -13.25
CA TYR A 179 6.69 15.33 -14.22
C TYR A 179 6.36 15.98 -15.57
N GLU A 180 5.66 17.11 -15.57
CA GLU A 180 5.23 17.81 -16.79
C GLU A 180 6.41 18.19 -17.70
N LYS A 181 7.45 18.81 -17.12
CA LYS A 181 8.67 19.22 -17.87
C LYS A 181 9.43 18.03 -18.48
N SER A 182 9.18 16.83 -18.00
CA SER A 182 9.86 15.61 -18.44
C SER A 182 9.09 14.86 -19.54
N ILE A 183 7.85 15.28 -19.85
CA ILE A 183 7.05 14.71 -20.92
C ILE A 183 7.62 15.14 -22.27
N SER A 184 7.81 14.18 -23.16
CA SER A 184 8.17 14.36 -24.55
C SER A 184 7.10 13.78 -25.49
N LYS A 185 7.24 13.99 -26.79
CA LYS A 185 6.31 13.42 -27.79
C LYS A 185 6.31 11.88 -27.81
N SER A 186 7.38 11.26 -27.34
CA SER A 186 7.52 9.79 -27.24
C SER A 186 7.06 9.24 -25.88
N THR A 187 6.73 10.08 -24.93
CA THR A 187 6.32 9.61 -23.60
C THR A 187 4.96 8.91 -23.68
N LYS A 188 4.92 7.65 -23.25
CA LYS A 188 3.73 6.81 -23.29
C LYS A 188 3.19 6.46 -21.92
N LEU A 189 4.07 6.30 -20.94
CA LEU A 189 3.71 5.89 -19.58
C LEU A 189 4.49 6.69 -18.54
N ILE A 190 3.79 7.11 -17.50
CA ILE A 190 4.37 7.55 -16.22
C ILE A 190 4.10 6.48 -15.18
N LEU A 191 5.16 5.90 -14.57
CA LEU A 191 5.06 5.20 -13.31
C LEU A 191 5.21 6.21 -12.18
N VAL A 192 4.32 6.17 -11.20
CA VAL A 192 4.37 7.05 -10.03
C VAL A 192 3.96 6.32 -8.76
N SER A 193 4.75 6.41 -7.70
CA SER A 193 4.37 5.91 -6.37
C SER A 193 3.30 6.81 -5.76
N HIS A 194 2.17 6.25 -5.30
CA HIS A 194 1.17 7.02 -4.54
C HIS A 194 1.73 7.40 -3.16
N MET A 195 2.48 6.48 -2.53
CA MET A 195 3.30 6.74 -1.36
C MET A 195 4.69 6.17 -1.57
N VAL A 196 5.70 7.03 -1.52
CA VAL A 196 7.12 6.63 -1.62
C VAL A 196 7.49 5.75 -0.44
N ASN A 197 7.86 4.51 -0.72
CA ASN A 197 8.10 3.48 0.29
C ASN A 197 9.28 3.75 1.23
N ILE A 198 10.23 4.59 0.84
CA ILE A 198 11.45 4.89 1.59
C ILE A 198 11.35 6.15 2.45
N THR A 199 10.48 7.10 2.11
CA THR A 199 10.30 8.38 2.84
C THR A 199 8.92 8.57 3.44
N GLY A 200 7.93 7.81 2.96
CA GLY A 200 6.52 7.96 3.32
C GLY A 200 5.81 9.12 2.63
N GLN A 201 6.45 9.78 1.67
CA GLN A 201 5.86 10.91 0.96
C GLN A 201 4.66 10.46 0.12
N ILE A 202 3.51 11.10 0.34
CA ILE A 202 2.30 10.93 -0.47
C ILE A 202 2.36 11.94 -1.61
N LEU A 203 2.30 11.44 -2.86
CA LEU A 203 2.35 12.25 -4.06
C LEU A 203 0.94 12.68 -4.53
N PRO A 204 0.81 13.81 -5.21
CA PRO A 204 -0.48 14.37 -5.65
C PRO A 204 -0.99 13.68 -6.92
N ILE A 205 -1.35 12.39 -6.82
CA ILE A 205 -1.66 11.51 -7.96
C ILE A 205 -2.72 12.11 -8.89
N LYS A 206 -3.84 12.60 -8.33
CA LYS A 206 -4.91 13.21 -9.15
C LYS A 206 -4.40 14.34 -10.04
N LYS A 207 -3.54 15.22 -9.49
CA LYS A 207 -2.97 16.34 -10.27
C LYS A 207 -2.00 15.82 -11.33
N ILE A 208 -1.18 14.81 -11.01
CA ILE A 208 -0.25 14.19 -11.97
C ILE A 208 -1.02 13.51 -13.10
N CYS A 209 -2.08 12.74 -12.79
CA CYS A 209 -2.93 12.09 -13.79
C CYS A 209 -3.58 13.11 -14.72
N ASN A 210 -4.23 14.14 -14.16
CA ASN A 210 -4.87 15.17 -14.95
C ASN A 210 -3.88 15.91 -15.87
N MET A 211 -2.68 16.22 -15.36
CA MET A 211 -1.60 16.81 -16.15
C MET A 211 -1.16 15.87 -17.28
N ALA A 212 -0.85 14.61 -16.98
CA ALA A 212 -0.38 13.62 -17.96
C ALA A 212 -1.41 13.39 -19.09
N HIS A 213 -2.69 13.32 -18.75
CA HIS A 213 -3.77 13.14 -19.73
C HIS A 213 -3.89 14.29 -20.72
N ASN A 214 -3.53 15.53 -20.35
CA ASN A 214 -3.50 16.65 -21.30
C ASN A 214 -2.46 16.44 -22.42
N TYR A 215 -1.46 15.57 -22.18
CA TYR A 215 -0.44 15.18 -23.15
C TYR A 215 -0.70 13.80 -23.79
N GLY A 216 -1.83 13.15 -23.48
CA GLY A 216 -2.15 11.81 -23.96
C GLY A 216 -1.31 10.70 -23.32
N VAL A 217 -0.66 10.96 -22.18
CA VAL A 217 0.22 10.04 -21.47
C VAL A 217 -0.57 9.26 -20.41
N GLN A 218 -0.39 7.93 -20.38
CA GLN A 218 -1.02 7.05 -19.40
C GLN A 218 -0.26 7.07 -18.06
N VAL A 219 -0.99 6.85 -16.95
CA VAL A 219 -0.41 6.85 -15.61
C VAL A 219 -0.67 5.51 -14.90
N LEU A 220 0.43 4.83 -14.55
CA LEU A 220 0.46 3.64 -13.72
C LEU A 220 0.85 4.02 -12.29
N VAL A 221 -0.04 3.77 -11.34
CA VAL A 221 0.17 4.13 -9.94
C VAL A 221 0.63 2.93 -9.12
N ASP A 222 1.79 3.05 -8.48
CA ASP A 222 2.24 2.13 -7.44
C ASP A 222 1.61 2.52 -6.10
N GLY A 223 0.56 1.82 -5.74
CA GLY A 223 -0.17 1.97 -4.49
C GLY A 223 0.20 0.96 -3.41
N ALA A 224 1.38 0.33 -3.50
CA ALA A 224 1.80 -0.77 -2.62
C ALA A 224 1.61 -0.49 -1.12
N HIS A 225 1.69 0.78 -0.72
CA HIS A 225 1.62 1.22 0.68
C HIS A 225 0.34 1.98 1.06
N CYS A 226 -0.71 1.93 0.24
CA CYS A 226 -1.84 2.86 0.43
C CYS A 226 -3.09 2.20 1.02
N ILE A 227 -3.49 1.03 0.51
CA ILE A 227 -4.73 0.36 0.95
C ILE A 227 -4.60 -0.11 2.40
N GLY A 228 -5.54 0.35 3.23
CA GLY A 228 -5.53 0.10 4.68
C GLY A 228 -4.57 1.00 5.47
N HIS A 229 -3.91 1.96 4.83
CA HIS A 229 -2.98 2.92 5.45
C HIS A 229 -3.62 4.30 5.65
N PHE A 230 -4.18 4.84 4.60
CA PHE A 230 -4.94 6.10 4.61
C PHE A 230 -6.12 6.03 3.63
N THR A 231 -7.04 6.97 3.75
CA THR A 231 -8.30 6.97 2.99
C THR A 231 -8.12 7.68 1.65
N PHE A 232 -8.54 7.03 0.56
CA PHE A 232 -8.58 7.59 -0.80
C PHE A 232 -9.59 6.81 -1.64
N SER A 233 -9.89 7.30 -2.86
CA SER A 233 -10.70 6.60 -3.87
C SER A 233 -9.90 6.49 -5.16
N ILE A 234 -9.79 5.28 -5.72
CA ILE A 234 -9.06 5.06 -6.98
C ILE A 234 -9.72 5.83 -8.13
N ASP A 235 -11.06 5.82 -8.21
CA ASP A 235 -11.79 6.55 -9.27
C ASP A 235 -11.53 8.06 -9.19
N GLU A 236 -11.40 8.62 -7.97
CA GLU A 236 -11.08 10.04 -7.79
C GLU A 236 -9.65 10.41 -8.17
N LEU A 237 -8.72 9.46 -8.19
CA LEU A 237 -7.34 9.69 -8.62
C LEU A 237 -7.26 9.90 -10.14
N ASN A 238 -8.25 9.43 -10.90
CA ASN A 238 -8.29 9.51 -12.36
C ASN A 238 -7.07 8.84 -13.04
N CYS A 239 -6.53 7.77 -12.45
CA CYS A 239 -5.41 7.02 -13.01
C CYS A 239 -5.87 5.98 -14.03
N ASP A 240 -4.97 5.56 -14.92
CA ASP A 240 -5.24 4.52 -15.90
C ASP A 240 -5.10 3.14 -15.30
N TYR A 241 -4.13 2.97 -14.41
CA TYR A 241 -3.80 1.71 -13.73
C TYR A 241 -3.40 1.95 -12.29
N TYR A 242 -3.76 1.02 -11.41
CA TYR A 242 -3.37 1.06 -9.99
C TYR A 242 -3.06 -0.33 -9.46
N GLY A 243 -1.83 -0.53 -8.96
CA GLY A 243 -1.43 -1.79 -8.32
C GLY A 243 -1.20 -1.63 -6.82
N SER A 244 -1.65 -2.60 -6.01
CA SER A 244 -1.41 -2.54 -4.56
C SER A 244 -1.22 -3.91 -3.93
N SER A 245 -0.51 -3.94 -2.79
CA SER A 245 -0.30 -5.12 -1.95
C SER A 245 -1.17 -5.05 -0.71
N LEU A 246 -2.03 -6.05 -0.51
CA LEU A 246 -2.98 -6.10 0.60
C LEU A 246 -2.37 -6.66 1.90
N HIS A 247 -1.25 -7.40 1.77
CA HIS A 247 -0.53 -7.99 2.91
C HIS A 247 0.31 -6.97 3.71
N LYS A 248 0.33 -5.70 3.27
CA LYS A 248 0.98 -4.60 3.99
C LYS A 248 -0.02 -3.97 4.98
N TRP A 249 -0.58 -2.85 4.68
CA TRP A 249 -1.37 -2.05 5.63
C TRP A 249 -2.80 -2.56 5.85
N LEU A 250 -3.38 -3.29 4.91
CA LEU A 250 -4.66 -3.98 5.12
C LEU A 250 -4.52 -5.22 6.01
N ALA A 251 -3.30 -5.75 6.15
CA ALA A 251 -2.98 -6.95 6.92
C ALA A 251 -3.72 -8.22 6.43
N ALA A 252 -3.88 -8.35 5.12
CA ALA A 252 -4.27 -9.61 4.49
C ALA A 252 -3.08 -10.60 4.47
N PRO A 253 -3.30 -11.90 4.22
CA PRO A 253 -2.21 -12.86 4.08
C PRO A 253 -1.21 -12.49 2.98
N LEU A 254 0.04 -12.98 3.10
CA LEU A 254 1.04 -12.88 2.03
C LEU A 254 0.50 -13.47 0.72
N GLY A 255 0.84 -12.85 -0.40
CA GLY A 255 0.32 -13.27 -1.70
C GLY A 255 -1.06 -12.73 -2.03
N CYS A 256 -1.45 -11.60 -1.42
CA CYS A 256 -2.68 -10.86 -1.72
C CYS A 256 -2.36 -9.46 -2.24
N GLY A 257 -2.91 -9.12 -3.38
CA GLY A 257 -2.79 -7.82 -4.03
C GLY A 257 -3.99 -7.53 -4.94
N ILE A 258 -3.97 -6.36 -5.56
CA ILE A 258 -4.96 -5.94 -6.55
C ILE A 258 -4.31 -5.28 -7.75
N LEU A 259 -5.00 -5.38 -8.88
CA LEU A 259 -4.78 -4.54 -10.06
C LEU A 259 -6.11 -3.91 -10.45
N TYR A 260 -6.13 -2.57 -10.53
CA TYR A 260 -7.17 -1.79 -11.16
C TYR A 260 -6.71 -1.40 -12.56
N ILE A 261 -7.60 -1.55 -13.53
CA ILE A 261 -7.42 -1.11 -14.92
C ILE A 261 -8.65 -0.29 -15.29
N ASN A 262 -8.46 0.96 -15.70
CA ASN A 262 -9.56 1.76 -16.21
C ASN A 262 -10.20 1.07 -17.43
N GLU A 263 -11.54 1.03 -17.49
CA GLU A 263 -12.30 0.29 -18.49
C GLU A 263 -11.88 0.61 -19.94
N LYS A 264 -11.49 1.87 -20.21
CA LYS A 264 -11.02 2.31 -21.54
C LYS A 264 -9.78 1.55 -22.05
N HIS A 265 -9.02 0.89 -21.14
CA HIS A 265 -7.77 0.17 -21.46
C HIS A 265 -7.92 -1.36 -21.44
N HIS A 266 -9.09 -1.89 -21.12
CA HIS A 266 -9.26 -3.34 -21.03
C HIS A 266 -8.93 -4.07 -22.33
N LYS A 267 -9.24 -3.46 -23.50
CA LYS A 267 -9.02 -4.09 -24.81
C LYS A 267 -7.58 -4.04 -25.28
N ASP A 268 -6.85 -2.98 -24.93
CA ASP A 268 -5.54 -2.66 -25.50
C ASP A 268 -4.38 -3.25 -24.71
N LEU A 269 -4.64 -3.70 -23.46
CA LEU A 269 -3.62 -4.27 -22.60
C LEU A 269 -3.56 -5.80 -22.76
N TRP A 270 -2.36 -6.37 -22.92
CA TRP A 270 -2.16 -7.81 -22.97
C TRP A 270 -2.10 -8.41 -21.55
N PRO A 271 -2.75 -9.55 -21.29
CA PRO A 271 -2.58 -10.28 -20.02
C PRO A 271 -1.14 -10.76 -19.82
N LEU A 272 -0.67 -10.80 -18.57
CA LEU A 272 0.67 -11.26 -18.24
C LEU A 272 0.89 -12.74 -18.53
N PHE A 273 -0.15 -13.57 -18.32
CA PHE A 273 -0.06 -15.03 -18.48
C PHE A 273 -0.76 -15.49 -19.76
N THR A 274 -2.00 -15.89 -19.66
CA THR A 274 -2.75 -16.39 -20.81
C THR A 274 -4.07 -15.66 -20.98
N ARG A 275 -4.45 -15.47 -22.23
CA ARG A 275 -5.77 -14.97 -22.60
C ARG A 275 -6.75 -16.14 -22.66
N ASN A 276 -7.81 -16.11 -21.86
CA ASN A 276 -8.95 -16.98 -22.07
C ASN A 276 -9.74 -16.44 -23.29
N SER A 277 -9.73 -17.18 -24.40
CA SER A 277 -10.38 -16.77 -25.64
C SER A 277 -11.90 -16.59 -25.54
N ASN A 278 -12.51 -17.15 -24.49
CA ASN A 278 -13.96 -17.05 -24.24
C ASN A 278 -14.33 -15.86 -23.36
N LEU A 279 -13.34 -15.13 -22.80
CA LEU A 279 -13.56 -13.91 -22.01
C LEU A 279 -13.30 -12.72 -22.93
N GLU A 280 -14.40 -12.18 -23.46
CA GLU A 280 -14.36 -10.95 -24.23
C GLU A 280 -13.87 -9.79 -23.35
N ASP A 281 -13.14 -8.90 -23.90
CA ASP A 281 -12.76 -7.51 -23.55
C ASP A 281 -12.87 -7.01 -22.09
N GLY A 282 -13.32 -7.83 -21.12
CA GLY A 282 -13.47 -7.45 -19.71
C GLY A 282 -12.21 -7.61 -18.87
N ILE A 283 -12.27 -7.12 -17.61
CA ILE A 283 -11.17 -7.21 -16.63
C ILE A 283 -10.80 -8.66 -16.30
N GLU A 284 -11.75 -9.60 -16.43
CA GLU A 284 -11.58 -11.02 -16.10
C GLU A 284 -10.48 -11.69 -16.91
N ARG A 285 -10.16 -11.17 -18.12
CA ARG A 285 -9.06 -11.68 -18.96
C ARG A 285 -7.69 -11.60 -18.29
N PHE A 286 -7.52 -10.70 -17.31
CA PHE A 286 -6.28 -10.52 -16.56
C PHE A 286 -6.21 -11.38 -15.30
N GLY A 287 -7.30 -12.00 -14.89
CA GLY A 287 -7.41 -12.73 -13.62
C GLY A 287 -6.90 -14.16 -13.63
N HIS A 288 -6.44 -14.71 -14.79
CA HIS A 288 -5.94 -16.07 -14.86
C HIS A 288 -4.45 -16.12 -14.48
N THR A 289 -4.16 -16.69 -13.33
CA THR A 289 -2.78 -16.82 -12.78
C THR A 289 -2.40 -18.28 -12.52
N GLY A 290 -3.17 -19.25 -13.07
CA GLY A 290 -3.00 -20.67 -12.76
C GLY A 290 -3.58 -21.07 -11.40
N THR A 291 -3.22 -22.26 -10.93
CA THR A 291 -3.64 -22.75 -9.62
C THR A 291 -2.84 -22.04 -8.53
N HIS A 292 -3.54 -21.40 -7.60
CA HIS A 292 -2.93 -20.68 -6.47
C HIS A 292 -3.72 -20.93 -5.17
N PRO A 293 -3.19 -20.54 -3.99
CA PRO A 293 -3.82 -20.74 -2.71
C PRO A 293 -5.12 -19.93 -2.56
N ALA A 294 -6.27 -20.50 -2.94
CA ALA A 294 -7.56 -19.82 -2.93
C ALA A 294 -8.00 -19.35 -1.53
N TYR A 295 -7.50 -19.98 -0.46
CA TYR A 295 -7.76 -19.56 0.91
C TYR A 295 -7.15 -18.18 1.24
N HIS A 296 -6.13 -17.73 0.53
CA HIS A 296 -5.63 -16.35 0.64
C HIS A 296 -6.67 -15.36 0.11
N ASP A 297 -7.25 -15.61 -1.07
CA ASP A 297 -8.24 -14.73 -1.67
C ASP A 297 -9.43 -14.48 -0.74
N ILE A 298 -10.00 -15.56 -0.17
CA ILE A 298 -11.16 -15.43 0.71
C ILE A 298 -10.82 -14.77 2.06
N SER A 299 -9.59 -14.94 2.54
CA SER A 299 -9.13 -14.30 3.78
C SER A 299 -8.99 -12.77 3.66
N ILE A 300 -8.91 -12.23 2.44
CA ILE A 300 -8.96 -10.77 2.20
C ILE A 300 -10.26 -10.19 2.77
N SER A 301 -11.39 -10.91 2.64
CA SER A 301 -12.66 -10.46 3.22
C SER A 301 -12.58 -10.23 4.73
N ASN A 302 -11.89 -11.11 5.45
CA ASN A 302 -11.73 -11.01 6.91
C ASN A 302 -10.80 -9.85 7.29
N ALA A 303 -9.75 -9.60 6.50
CA ALA A 303 -8.89 -8.43 6.69
C ALA A 303 -9.65 -7.12 6.46
N ILE A 304 -10.55 -7.06 5.46
CA ILE A 304 -11.44 -5.93 5.23
C ILE A 304 -12.40 -5.74 6.40
N ASP A 305 -13.02 -6.83 6.88
CA ASP A 305 -13.97 -6.77 8.00
C ASP A 305 -13.29 -6.21 9.26
N TYR A 306 -12.06 -6.66 9.56
CA TYR A 306 -11.27 -6.12 10.67
C TYR A 306 -10.92 -4.63 10.46
N TYR A 307 -10.51 -4.24 9.26
CA TYR A 307 -10.18 -2.85 8.91
C TYR A 307 -11.39 -1.92 9.05
N VAL A 308 -12.55 -2.36 8.55
CA VAL A 308 -13.82 -1.60 8.67
C VAL A 308 -14.27 -1.53 10.13
N MET A 309 -14.13 -2.62 10.88
CA MET A 309 -14.43 -2.67 12.31
C MET A 309 -13.62 -1.65 13.10
N LEU A 310 -12.31 -1.56 12.88
CA LEU A 310 -11.46 -0.53 13.51
C LEU A 310 -11.88 0.89 13.12
N GLY A 311 -12.41 1.07 11.91
CA GLY A 311 -12.71 2.36 11.31
C GLY A 311 -11.51 2.90 10.53
N GLN A 312 -11.71 3.11 9.23
CA GLN A 312 -10.66 3.54 8.30
C GLN A 312 -9.97 4.83 8.75
N LYS A 313 -10.75 5.85 9.06
CA LYS A 313 -10.24 7.15 9.54
C LYS A 313 -9.53 7.04 10.89
N ARG A 314 -10.08 6.26 11.82
CA ARG A 314 -9.47 6.02 13.13
C ARG A 314 -8.10 5.38 13.01
N LYS A 315 -7.97 4.37 12.14
CA LYS A 315 -6.68 3.73 11.84
C LYS A 315 -5.69 4.72 11.25
N GLU A 316 -6.08 5.49 10.24
CA GLU A 316 -5.24 6.53 9.63
C GLU A 316 -4.77 7.55 10.67
N ASP A 317 -5.68 8.06 11.52
CA ASP A 317 -5.36 9.05 12.53
C ASP A 317 -4.36 8.50 13.56
N ARG A 318 -4.53 7.24 14.00
CA ARG A 318 -3.56 6.57 14.88
C ARG A 318 -2.19 6.47 14.22
N LEU A 319 -2.12 6.04 12.97
CA LEU A 319 -0.87 5.88 12.24
C LEU A 319 -0.14 7.23 12.09
N ARG A 320 -0.86 8.29 11.74
CA ARG A 320 -0.32 9.66 11.67
C ARG A 320 0.12 10.17 13.04
N TYR A 321 -0.67 9.89 14.08
CA TYR A 321 -0.35 10.26 15.45
C TYR A 321 0.99 9.65 15.91
N LEU A 322 1.14 8.32 15.79
CA LEU A 322 2.37 7.62 16.18
C LEU A 322 3.60 8.16 15.44
N ASN A 323 3.46 8.43 14.14
CA ASN A 323 4.56 8.99 13.36
C ASN A 323 4.90 10.43 13.80
N ASN A 324 3.89 11.26 14.08
CA ASN A 324 4.09 12.63 14.55
C ASN A 324 4.70 12.70 15.96
N LEU A 325 4.44 11.72 16.82
CA LEU A 325 4.91 11.68 18.21
C LEU A 325 6.45 11.68 18.31
N TRP A 326 7.13 11.12 17.31
CA TRP A 326 8.60 11.13 17.28
C TRP A 326 9.19 12.10 16.24
N THR A 327 8.54 12.29 15.08
CA THR A 327 9.09 13.15 14.03
C THR A 327 9.06 14.62 14.39
N LYS A 328 7.94 15.13 14.93
CA LYS A 328 7.78 16.56 15.27
C LYS A 328 8.86 17.08 16.22
N PRO A 329 9.16 16.43 17.38
CA PRO A 329 10.20 16.89 18.29
C PRO A 329 11.61 16.89 17.69
N LEU A 330 11.87 16.05 16.70
CA LEU A 330 13.20 15.86 16.12
C LEU A 330 13.50 16.79 14.93
N ARG A 331 12.51 17.46 14.36
CA ARG A 331 12.70 18.29 13.14
C ARG A 331 13.68 19.42 13.29
N ASN A 332 13.86 19.95 14.48
CA ASN A 332 14.78 21.07 14.75
C ASN A 332 16.15 20.60 15.28
N ASN A 333 16.40 19.29 15.37
CA ASN A 333 17.68 18.77 15.79
C ASN A 333 18.67 18.82 14.62
N ASN A 334 19.80 19.53 14.79
CA ASN A 334 20.78 19.75 13.74
C ASN A 334 21.63 18.52 13.36
N LYS A 335 21.63 17.46 14.20
CA LYS A 335 22.31 16.19 13.94
C LYS A 335 21.40 15.13 13.32
N ILE A 336 20.07 15.28 13.45
CA ILE A 336 19.08 14.33 12.94
C ILE A 336 18.56 14.82 11.57
N ILE A 337 18.54 13.90 10.62
CA ILE A 337 18.06 14.15 9.25
C ILE A 337 16.74 13.42 9.08
N LEU A 338 15.64 14.14 8.88
CA LEU A 338 14.34 13.55 8.52
C LEU A 338 14.15 13.67 7.02
N ASN A 339 14.18 12.53 6.31
CA ASN A 339 13.93 12.47 4.87
C ASN A 339 12.43 12.45 4.52
N THR A 340 11.56 12.52 5.52
CA THR A 340 10.10 12.57 5.39
C THR A 340 9.62 14.01 5.29
N PRO A 341 8.64 14.35 4.43
CA PRO A 341 8.15 15.71 4.24
C PRO A 341 7.82 16.44 5.55
N ASN A 342 8.01 17.77 5.55
CA ASN A 342 7.66 18.58 6.72
C ASN A 342 6.14 18.72 6.89
N ASN A 343 5.39 18.75 5.80
CA ASN A 343 3.94 18.87 5.83
C ASN A 343 3.29 17.54 6.27
N PRO A 344 2.58 17.49 7.42
CA PRO A 344 1.99 16.27 7.95
C PRO A 344 0.86 15.68 7.08
N LYS A 345 0.33 16.44 6.13
CA LYS A 345 -0.64 15.92 5.15
C LYS A 345 0.02 15.04 4.09
N ARG A 346 1.35 15.15 3.92
CA ARG A 346 2.12 14.44 2.89
C ARG A 346 2.75 13.14 3.36
N TYR A 347 2.42 12.64 4.55
CA TYR A 347 2.89 11.34 5.03
C TYR A 347 1.88 10.73 6.01
N ALA A 348 2.01 9.43 6.28
CA ALA A 348 1.21 8.74 7.30
C ALA A 348 2.15 7.97 8.25
N ALA A 349 2.14 6.62 8.29
CA ALA A 349 2.99 5.87 9.22
C ALA A 349 4.43 5.68 8.75
N ILE A 350 4.73 5.81 7.47
CA ILE A 350 6.10 5.65 6.98
C ILE A 350 6.87 6.95 7.18
N ALA A 351 8.06 6.85 7.77
CA ALA A 351 9.03 7.92 7.81
C ALA A 351 10.46 7.38 7.69
N ASN A 352 11.43 8.28 7.44
CA ASN A 352 12.83 7.93 7.34
C ASN A 352 13.67 8.93 8.14
N VAL A 353 14.59 8.41 8.93
CA VAL A 353 15.48 9.19 9.79
C VAL A 353 16.93 8.72 9.65
N GLY A 354 17.82 9.68 9.46
CA GLY A 354 19.26 9.50 9.53
C GLY A 354 19.90 10.32 10.65
N ILE A 355 21.13 10.02 10.99
CA ILE A 355 21.96 10.81 11.91
C ILE A 355 23.26 11.19 11.18
N LYS A 356 23.66 12.45 11.25
CA LYS A 356 24.88 12.93 10.62
C LYS A 356 26.10 12.15 11.12
N GLY A 357 26.92 11.67 10.20
CA GLY A 357 28.13 10.92 10.50
C GLY A 357 27.90 9.41 10.75
N ILE A 358 26.67 8.93 10.77
CA ILE A 358 26.34 7.51 10.97
C ILE A 358 25.71 6.97 9.68
N SER A 359 26.21 5.82 9.22
CA SER A 359 25.62 5.14 8.06
C SER A 359 24.25 4.54 8.40
N PRO A 360 23.31 4.37 7.41
CA PRO A 360 22.01 3.77 7.67
C PRO A 360 22.11 2.36 8.29
N SER A 361 23.03 1.54 7.82
CA SER A 361 23.25 0.17 8.36
C SER A 361 23.76 0.20 9.79
N GLU A 362 24.71 1.09 10.09
CA GLU A 362 25.24 1.27 11.46
C GLU A 362 24.15 1.76 12.41
N LEU A 363 23.33 2.76 11.99
CA LEU A 363 22.20 3.25 12.79
C LEU A 363 21.19 2.12 13.06
N SER A 364 20.84 1.33 12.06
CA SER A 364 19.93 0.18 12.23
C SER A 364 20.49 -0.85 13.20
N ASN A 365 21.79 -1.15 13.12
CA ASN A 365 22.46 -2.09 14.02
C ASN A 365 22.48 -1.56 15.47
N ILE A 366 22.83 -0.29 15.69
CA ILE A 366 22.82 0.32 17.03
C ILE A 366 21.41 0.27 17.64
N LEU A 367 20.38 0.63 16.85
CA LEU A 367 18.98 0.59 17.28
C LEU A 367 18.57 -0.84 17.70
N PHE A 368 18.97 -1.86 16.95
CA PHE A 368 18.62 -3.23 17.28
C PHE A 368 19.42 -3.80 18.45
N GLU A 369 20.75 -3.68 18.42
CA GLU A 369 21.63 -4.31 19.41
C GLU A 369 21.49 -3.66 20.79
N LYS A 370 21.50 -2.33 20.84
CA LYS A 370 21.47 -1.59 22.12
C LYS A 370 20.06 -1.35 22.65
N TYR A 371 19.10 -1.02 21.77
CA TYR A 371 17.77 -0.58 22.19
C TYR A 371 16.66 -1.60 21.88
N LYS A 372 16.99 -2.72 21.23
CA LYS A 372 16.03 -3.74 20.77
C LYS A 372 14.90 -3.17 19.91
N ILE A 373 15.27 -2.25 18.99
CA ILE A 373 14.34 -1.62 18.06
C ILE A 373 14.66 -2.10 16.64
N PHE A 374 13.71 -2.82 16.03
CA PHE A 374 13.85 -3.34 14.68
C PHE A 374 13.33 -2.33 13.65
N CYS A 375 14.19 -1.93 12.72
CA CYS A 375 13.90 -1.05 11.59
C CYS A 375 14.77 -1.42 10.38
N VAL A 376 14.55 -0.81 9.23
CA VAL A 376 15.27 -1.14 7.99
C VAL A 376 16.14 0.02 7.52
N ALA A 377 17.43 -0.26 7.31
CA ALA A 377 18.36 0.66 6.70
C ALA A 377 18.03 0.93 5.24
N ILE A 378 17.98 2.20 4.85
CA ILE A 378 17.79 2.68 3.48
C ILE A 378 19.02 3.51 3.11
N ASP A 379 19.75 3.06 2.09
CA ASP A 379 20.86 3.81 1.49
C ASP A 379 20.60 3.93 -0.02
N ARG A 380 19.99 5.03 -0.40
CA ARG A 380 19.62 5.36 -1.76
C ARG A 380 20.03 6.79 -2.10
N PRO A 381 20.26 7.15 -3.36
CA PRO A 381 20.48 8.52 -3.75
C PRO A 381 19.40 9.45 -3.17
N GLY A 382 19.81 10.51 -2.47
CA GLY A 382 18.89 11.47 -1.84
C GLY A 382 18.15 11.01 -0.58
N VAL A 383 18.24 9.71 -0.17
CA VAL A 383 17.56 9.18 1.02
C VAL A 383 18.50 8.23 1.78
N ARG A 384 19.09 8.71 2.87
CA ARG A 384 19.99 7.92 3.71
C ARG A 384 19.49 7.93 5.15
N GLY A 385 19.12 6.76 5.69
CA GLY A 385 18.62 6.62 7.07
C GLY A 385 17.89 5.31 7.28
N CYS A 386 17.18 5.18 8.41
CA CYS A 386 16.33 4.05 8.72
C CYS A 386 14.87 4.37 8.38
N ARG A 387 14.19 3.46 7.69
CA ARG A 387 12.76 3.49 7.51
C ARG A 387 12.08 3.02 8.79
N ILE A 388 11.14 3.82 9.27
CA ILE A 388 10.37 3.61 10.50
C ILE A 388 8.90 3.51 10.12
N THR A 389 8.28 2.40 10.49
CA THR A 389 6.89 2.09 10.11
C THR A 389 6.12 1.50 11.30
N PRO A 390 5.76 2.32 12.31
CA PRO A 390 4.89 1.88 13.39
C PRO A 390 3.52 1.47 12.84
N ASN A 391 2.82 0.60 13.57
CA ASN A 391 1.47 0.17 13.21
C ASN A 391 0.49 0.36 14.36
N VAL A 392 -0.78 0.02 14.17
CA VAL A 392 -1.84 0.19 15.18
C VAL A 392 -1.56 -0.54 16.49
N PHE A 393 -0.77 -1.60 16.46
CA PHE A 393 -0.31 -2.35 17.63
C PHE A 393 0.91 -1.72 18.33
N THR A 394 1.54 -0.71 17.75
CA THR A 394 2.64 0.03 18.38
C THR A 394 2.06 0.98 19.42
N ASN A 395 2.58 0.94 20.65
CA ASN A 395 2.16 1.83 21.72
C ASN A 395 3.03 3.10 21.82
N GLU A 396 2.57 4.10 22.58
CA GLU A 396 3.27 5.37 22.73
C GLU A 396 4.65 5.20 23.38
N ASN A 397 4.77 4.32 24.38
CA ASN A 397 6.04 4.10 25.09
C ASN A 397 7.11 3.54 24.16
N GLU A 398 6.74 2.67 23.21
CA GLU A 398 7.67 2.15 22.20
C GLU A 398 8.17 3.29 21.28
N ILE A 399 7.29 4.21 20.88
CA ILE A 399 7.68 5.37 20.07
C ILE A 399 8.52 6.38 20.85
N ILE A 400 8.20 6.60 22.12
CA ILE A 400 8.98 7.48 23.01
C ILE A 400 10.38 6.88 23.24
N SER A 401 10.48 5.58 23.47
CA SER A 401 11.75 4.87 23.62
C SER A 401 12.59 5.00 22.35
N PHE A 402 12.01 4.81 21.18
CA PHE A 402 12.68 5.01 19.89
C PHE A 402 13.20 6.45 19.74
N ARG A 403 12.36 7.46 20.00
CA ARG A 403 12.76 8.87 19.94
C ARG A 403 13.93 9.18 20.87
N ASN A 404 13.88 8.68 22.11
CA ASN A 404 14.94 8.89 23.10
C ASN A 404 16.25 8.21 22.68
N ALA A 405 16.16 7.00 22.10
CA ALA A 405 17.33 6.32 21.52
C ALA A 405 18.00 7.17 20.41
N LEU A 406 17.22 7.75 19.51
CA LEU A 406 17.76 8.65 18.47
C LEU A 406 18.45 9.88 19.05
N LEU A 407 17.89 10.50 20.11
CA LEU A 407 18.49 11.66 20.78
C LEU A 407 19.81 11.27 21.48
N GLU A 408 19.85 10.13 22.14
CA GLU A 408 21.07 9.62 22.79
C GLU A 408 22.17 9.30 21.75
N ILE A 409 21.83 8.66 20.62
CA ILE A 409 22.80 8.35 19.56
C ILE A 409 23.31 9.64 18.90
N ALA A 410 22.49 10.68 18.82
CA ALA A 410 22.86 11.96 18.22
C ALA A 410 23.57 12.90 19.19
N SER A 411 23.65 12.60 20.50
CA SER A 411 24.35 13.44 21.47
C SER A 411 25.87 13.43 21.22
#